data_2b4d58dfaeea8b767b928b697a24f2c8
#
_entry.id   2b4d58dfaeea8b767b928b697a24f2c8
#
_cell.length_a   1.000
_cell.length_b   1.000
_cell.length_c   1.000
_cell.angle_alpha   90.00
_cell.angle_beta   90.00
_cell.angle_gamma   90.00
#
_symmetry.space_group_name_H-M   'P 1'
#
loop_
_entity.id
_entity.type
_entity.pdbx_description
1 polymer ?
#
loop_
_entity_poly.entity_id
_entity_poly.type
_entity_poly.pdbx_seq_one_letter_code
_entity_poly.pdbx_strand_id
1 'polypeptide(L)'
;MRFVLYKGTLFPLYICQPTAKSSNPCFEKMKITLTQKSNLSRIDFNNLGFGAGLADHVFICEYKNGSWGEGRIEPYSQLNQGLGLHALHYGQAVFEGQKAYRQENGNIAIFRPEKNHKRLNISAKRMLIPEVPKEIFMEGLIELIRTDSEWVPRGKNESLYLRPFLFSSSEFVAARPSEEYTFAIVTSPVGELYSKPVKVKIEQSFTRATSGGVGYAKAAGNYGGAFLATHNAMKEGFNQVIWTDHVDHEFIEEAGTMNIAFVMDNKLVTPALSDRILAGITRESIITLAKDWGIDVEERRIKVNEILQGINNGNLKEAFGMGT
;
A
#
# COMPACT_ATOMS: atom_id res chain seq x y z
N MET A 1 11.21 6.67 18.72
CA MET A 1 9.84 6.25 18.34
C MET A 1 8.85 7.11 19.10
N ARG A 2 7.96 7.83 18.44
CA ARG A 2 6.86 8.57 19.08
C ARG A 2 5.55 7.90 18.72
N PHE A 3 4.51 8.15 19.50
CA PHE A 3 3.19 7.54 19.34
C PHE A 3 2.15 8.63 19.13
N VAL A 4 1.13 8.36 18.32
CA VAL A 4 -0.10 9.15 18.32
C VAL A 4 -1.00 8.56 19.37
N LEU A 5 -1.38 9.37 20.34
CA LEU A 5 -2.39 9.03 21.33
C LEU A 5 -3.75 9.51 20.81
N TYR A 6 -4.68 8.59 20.59
CA TYR A 6 -6.05 8.93 20.31
C TYR A 6 -6.94 8.21 21.32
N LYS A 7 -7.52 8.97 22.26
CA LYS A 7 -8.39 8.46 23.36
C LYS A 7 -7.83 7.21 24.09
N GLY A 8 -6.51 7.14 24.32
CA GLY A 8 -5.88 6.02 25.02
C GLY A 8 -5.16 5.01 24.10
N THR A 9 -5.53 4.90 22.85
CA THR A 9 -4.87 3.97 21.90
C THR A 9 -3.60 4.57 21.31
N LEU A 10 -2.48 3.85 21.46
CA LEU A 10 -1.15 4.29 20.99
C LEU A 10 -0.78 3.55 19.70
N PHE A 11 -0.65 4.30 18.60
CA PHE A 11 -0.04 3.80 17.38
C PHE A 11 1.38 4.34 17.19
N PRO A 12 2.33 3.49 16.79
CA PRO A 12 3.69 3.95 16.55
C PRO A 12 3.74 4.89 15.33
N LEU A 13 4.30 6.09 15.53
CA LEU A 13 4.68 7.01 14.46
C LEU A 13 6.20 7.04 14.34
N TYR A 14 6.68 6.93 13.13
CA TYR A 14 8.06 7.24 12.80
C TYR A 14 8.17 8.71 12.43
N ILE A 15 9.00 9.46 13.17
CA ILE A 15 9.20 10.89 12.92
C ILE A 15 10.54 11.07 12.23
N CYS A 16 10.48 11.65 11.03
CA CYS A 16 11.63 12.08 10.27
C CYS A 16 11.80 13.61 10.47
N GLN A 17 12.94 14.02 11.00
CA GLN A 17 13.30 15.43 11.05
C GLN A 17 14.05 15.80 9.77
N PRO A 18 13.59 16.78 8.99
CA PRO A 18 14.21 17.11 7.70
C PRO A 18 15.66 17.56 7.80
N THR A 19 16.08 18.09 8.97
CA THR A 19 17.41 18.70 9.17
C THR A 19 18.37 17.89 10.04
N ALA A 20 17.92 16.77 10.64
CA ALA A 20 18.78 15.99 11.52
C ALA A 20 19.68 15.04 10.71
N LYS A 21 21.00 15.21 10.78
CA LYS A 21 21.93 14.15 10.35
C LYS A 21 21.69 12.90 11.20
N SER A 22 21.65 11.74 10.57
CA SER A 22 21.56 10.48 11.27
C SER A 22 22.76 10.30 12.20
N SER A 23 22.49 9.97 13.46
CA SER A 23 23.53 9.61 14.43
C SER A 23 23.86 8.10 14.43
N ASN A 24 23.31 7.35 13.47
CA ASN A 24 23.51 5.90 13.39
C ASN A 24 24.68 5.60 12.42
N PRO A 25 25.73 4.89 12.83
CA PRO A 25 26.92 4.60 11.98
C PRO A 25 26.57 3.83 10.69
N CYS A 26 25.44 3.12 10.62
CA CYS A 26 24.98 2.48 9.39
C CYS A 26 24.57 3.49 8.31
N PHE A 27 24.19 4.72 8.68
CA PHE A 27 23.75 5.76 7.74
C PHE A 27 24.91 6.52 7.07
N GLU A 28 26.16 6.38 7.57
CA GLU A 28 27.32 7.05 6.98
C GLU A 28 27.74 6.48 5.61
N LYS A 29 27.18 5.34 5.18
CA LYS A 29 27.56 4.65 3.94
C LYS A 29 26.60 4.80 2.77
N MET A 30 25.36 5.27 2.98
CA MET A 30 24.40 5.38 1.89
C MET A 30 24.83 6.47 0.90
N LYS A 31 25.06 6.09 -0.35
CA LYS A 31 25.35 7.04 -1.43
C LYS A 31 24.09 7.81 -1.80
N ILE A 32 24.15 9.14 -1.66
CA ILE A 32 23.07 10.05 -2.07
C ILE A 32 23.58 10.93 -3.20
N THR A 33 22.90 10.87 -4.35
CA THR A 33 23.16 11.72 -5.50
C THR A 33 21.94 12.59 -5.74
N LEU A 34 22.09 13.90 -5.61
CA LEU A 34 20.98 14.83 -5.80
C LEU A 34 20.74 15.16 -7.26
N THR A 35 19.46 15.40 -7.63
CA THR A 35 19.11 15.91 -8.95
C THR A 35 19.66 17.33 -9.13
N GLN A 36 20.10 17.66 -10.35
CA GLN A 36 20.52 19.01 -10.71
C GLN A 36 19.32 19.93 -10.96
N LYS A 37 18.16 19.37 -11.29
CA LYS A 37 16.95 20.11 -11.61
C LYS A 37 15.73 19.43 -11.03
N SER A 38 15.14 20.05 -10.03
CA SER A 38 13.91 19.56 -9.42
C SER A 38 12.70 19.75 -10.34
N ASN A 39 11.81 18.76 -10.34
CA ASN A 39 10.50 18.81 -10.99
C ASN A 39 9.39 19.35 -10.07
N LEU A 40 9.71 19.73 -8.84
CA LEU A 40 8.75 20.21 -7.84
C LEU A 40 7.86 21.34 -8.36
N SER A 41 8.44 22.27 -9.14
CA SER A 41 7.70 23.39 -9.74
C SER A 41 6.65 23.00 -10.79
N ARG A 42 6.63 21.74 -11.24
CA ARG A 42 5.65 21.21 -12.19
C ARG A 42 4.42 20.63 -11.51
N ILE A 43 4.44 20.52 -10.19
CA ILE A 43 3.34 19.95 -9.41
C ILE A 43 2.41 21.08 -8.95
N ASP A 44 1.14 20.95 -9.29
CA ASP A 44 0.10 21.80 -8.72
C ASP A 44 -0.40 21.22 -7.40
N PHE A 45 0.13 21.72 -6.30
CA PHE A 45 -0.25 21.29 -4.96
C PHE A 45 -1.71 21.66 -4.59
N ASN A 46 -2.36 22.59 -5.32
CA ASN A 46 -3.77 22.92 -5.08
C ASN A 46 -4.74 21.91 -5.75
N ASN A 47 -4.22 21.06 -6.64
CA ASN A 47 -5.03 20.07 -7.37
C ASN A 47 -4.32 18.73 -7.48
N LEU A 48 -3.97 18.16 -6.35
CA LEU A 48 -3.29 16.85 -6.30
C LEU A 48 -4.28 15.72 -6.61
N GLY A 49 -4.00 14.99 -7.68
CA GLY A 49 -4.59 13.69 -7.94
C GLY A 49 -3.86 12.57 -7.18
N PHE A 50 -4.18 11.32 -7.48
CA PHE A 50 -3.47 10.17 -6.93
C PHE A 50 -2.45 9.64 -7.94
N GLY A 51 -1.14 9.72 -7.60
CA GLY A 51 -0.05 9.12 -8.37
C GLY A 51 0.28 9.81 -9.71
N ALA A 52 -0.13 11.05 -9.89
CA ALA A 52 0.05 11.79 -11.15
C ALA A 52 1.48 12.34 -11.37
N GLY A 53 2.28 12.45 -10.33
CA GLY A 53 3.68 12.93 -10.41
C GLY A 53 4.56 12.16 -9.44
N LEU A 54 5.78 11.85 -9.86
CA LEU A 54 6.80 11.24 -9.01
C LEU A 54 7.77 12.32 -8.51
N ALA A 55 8.25 12.15 -7.28
CA ALA A 55 9.26 13.03 -6.71
C ALA A 55 10.62 12.89 -7.42
N ASP A 56 11.56 13.73 -7.04
CA ASP A 56 12.83 13.88 -7.75
C ASP A 56 13.77 12.70 -7.60
N HIS A 57 13.65 11.93 -6.53
CA HIS A 57 14.61 10.86 -6.24
C HIS A 57 13.93 9.50 -6.03
N VAL A 58 14.73 8.46 -6.14
CA VAL A 58 14.37 7.06 -5.89
C VAL A 58 15.41 6.43 -4.95
N PHE A 59 14.96 5.61 -4.01
CA PHE A 59 15.83 4.70 -3.29
C PHE A 59 15.91 3.37 -4.03
N ILE A 60 17.12 2.80 -4.16
CA ILE A 60 17.35 1.52 -4.82
C ILE A 60 18.33 0.69 -3.99
N CYS A 61 18.03 -0.59 -3.85
CA CYS A 61 18.92 -1.60 -3.29
C CYS A 61 18.77 -2.91 -4.08
N GLU A 62 19.86 -3.53 -4.48
CA GLU A 62 19.86 -4.72 -5.33
C GLU A 62 20.26 -5.96 -4.53
N TYR A 63 19.61 -7.09 -4.82
CA TYR A 63 19.98 -8.41 -4.33
C TYR A 63 20.67 -9.17 -5.45
N LYS A 64 21.93 -9.51 -5.25
CA LYS A 64 22.78 -10.25 -6.21
C LYS A 64 23.70 -11.20 -5.45
N ASN A 65 24.05 -12.30 -6.07
CA ASN A 65 24.96 -13.30 -5.49
C ASN A 65 24.57 -13.74 -4.08
N GLY A 66 23.26 -13.89 -3.82
CA GLY A 66 22.73 -14.36 -2.55
C GLY A 66 22.71 -13.34 -1.41
N SER A 67 22.95 -12.05 -1.67
CA SER A 67 22.98 -11.01 -0.65
C SER A 67 22.45 -9.65 -1.12
N TRP A 68 21.91 -8.86 -0.19
CA TRP A 68 21.59 -7.46 -0.41
C TRP A 68 22.85 -6.61 -0.45
N GLY A 69 22.95 -5.75 -1.46
CA GLY A 69 23.99 -4.75 -1.59
C GLY A 69 23.73 -3.49 -0.73
N GLU A 70 24.52 -2.45 -0.98
CA GLU A 70 24.32 -1.15 -0.34
C GLU A 70 23.15 -0.39 -1.00
N GLY A 71 22.29 0.23 -0.17
CA GLY A 71 21.23 1.11 -0.63
C GLY A 71 21.81 2.44 -1.16
N ARG A 72 21.12 3.02 -2.15
CA ARG A 72 21.48 4.34 -2.70
C ARG A 72 20.26 5.16 -3.00
N ILE A 73 20.39 6.47 -2.94
CA ILE A 73 19.40 7.43 -3.41
C ILE A 73 19.99 8.14 -4.63
N GLU A 74 19.22 8.17 -5.70
CA GLU A 74 19.64 8.78 -6.97
C GLU A 74 18.46 9.52 -7.62
N PRO A 75 18.72 10.44 -8.57
CA PRO A 75 17.64 11.09 -9.31
C PRO A 75 16.74 10.05 -9.98
N TYR A 76 15.41 10.26 -9.87
CA TYR A 76 14.46 9.41 -10.57
C TYR A 76 14.73 9.43 -12.08
N SER A 77 14.94 8.28 -12.65
CA SER A 77 15.28 8.10 -14.04
C SER A 77 14.57 6.87 -14.63
N GLN A 78 14.77 6.62 -15.90
CA GLN A 78 14.30 5.41 -16.55
C GLN A 78 15.04 4.18 -16.00
N LEU A 79 14.31 3.09 -15.86
CA LEU A 79 14.90 1.80 -15.51
C LEU A 79 15.75 1.30 -16.70
N ASN A 80 17.07 1.22 -16.51
CA ASN A 80 17.98 0.75 -17.55
C ASN A 80 18.12 -0.78 -17.50
N GLN A 81 17.09 -1.48 -18.00
CA GLN A 81 17.07 -2.95 -18.08
C GLN A 81 16.52 -3.40 -19.42
N GLY A 82 16.97 -4.57 -19.86
CA GLY A 82 16.56 -5.14 -21.14
C GLY A 82 15.12 -5.67 -21.14
N LEU A 83 14.61 -5.96 -22.32
CA LEU A 83 13.27 -6.53 -22.52
C LEU A 83 13.12 -7.94 -21.92
N GLY A 84 14.22 -8.63 -21.64
CA GLY A 84 14.26 -9.92 -20.96
C GLY A 84 14.01 -9.84 -19.45
N LEU A 85 13.72 -8.65 -18.90
CA LEU A 85 13.45 -8.46 -17.46
C LEU A 85 12.37 -9.42 -16.98
N HIS A 86 12.75 -10.34 -16.09
CA HIS A 86 11.91 -11.47 -15.64
C HIS A 86 10.56 -11.01 -15.05
N ALA A 87 10.53 -9.89 -14.32
CA ALA A 87 9.30 -9.34 -13.76
C ALA A 87 8.24 -9.00 -14.82
N LEU A 88 8.64 -8.58 -16.02
CA LEU A 88 7.72 -8.26 -17.13
C LEU A 88 7.06 -9.50 -17.73
N HIS A 89 7.75 -10.65 -17.68
CA HIS A 89 7.27 -11.90 -18.28
C HIS A 89 6.45 -12.74 -17.31
N TYR A 90 6.83 -12.76 -16.02
CA TYR A 90 6.26 -13.69 -15.04
C TYR A 90 5.66 -13.03 -13.80
N GLY A 91 5.68 -11.70 -13.73
CA GLY A 91 5.01 -10.95 -12.67
C GLY A 91 5.53 -11.21 -11.26
N GLN A 92 6.80 -11.69 -11.11
CA GLN A 92 7.40 -11.91 -9.80
C GLN A 92 7.77 -10.57 -9.17
N ALA A 93 6.74 -9.88 -8.67
CA ALA A 93 6.83 -8.56 -8.07
C ALA A 93 5.80 -8.37 -6.96
N VAL A 94 6.21 -7.67 -5.88
CA VAL A 94 5.37 -7.29 -4.75
C VAL A 94 5.60 -5.83 -4.40
N PHE A 95 4.62 -5.19 -3.76
CA PHE A 95 4.74 -3.78 -3.42
C PHE A 95 4.02 -3.43 -2.13
N GLU A 96 4.30 -2.23 -1.64
CA GLU A 96 3.63 -1.62 -0.51
C GLU A 96 3.07 -0.23 -0.83
N GLY A 97 2.19 0.24 0.03
CA GLY A 97 1.67 1.60 -0.02
C GLY A 97 1.52 2.13 1.38
N GLN A 98 2.13 3.27 1.64
CA GLN A 98 2.04 3.99 2.91
C GLN A 98 2.17 5.49 2.65
N LYS A 99 1.97 6.30 3.67
CA LYS A 99 1.94 7.74 3.53
C LYS A 99 2.82 8.42 4.57
N ALA A 100 3.47 9.50 4.16
CA ALA A 100 4.15 10.43 5.04
C ALA A 100 3.36 11.75 5.10
N TYR A 101 3.24 12.29 6.29
CA TYR A 101 2.43 13.48 6.59
C TYR A 101 3.29 14.54 7.24
N ARG A 102 3.17 15.79 6.77
CA ARG A 102 3.76 16.93 7.44
C ARG A 102 2.92 17.31 8.65
N GLN A 103 3.56 17.37 9.79
CA GLN A 103 2.94 17.80 11.05
C GLN A 103 3.01 19.32 11.18
N GLU A 104 2.18 19.92 12.05
CA GLU A 104 2.14 21.36 12.31
C GLU A 104 3.50 21.93 12.76
N ASN A 105 4.29 21.14 13.48
CA ASN A 105 5.64 21.51 13.92
C ASN A 105 6.73 21.36 12.84
N GLY A 106 6.33 21.06 11.59
CA GLY A 106 7.22 20.88 10.45
C GLY A 106 7.88 19.49 10.33
N ASN A 107 7.77 18.64 11.32
CA ASN A 107 8.25 17.26 11.24
C ASN A 107 7.42 16.45 10.23
N ILE A 108 8.03 15.40 9.71
CA ILE A 108 7.34 14.47 8.82
C ILE A 108 7.15 13.14 9.56
N ALA A 109 5.94 12.62 9.55
CA ALA A 109 5.58 11.39 10.24
C ALA A 109 5.14 10.32 9.25
N ILE A 110 5.60 9.08 9.44
CA ILE A 110 5.15 7.89 8.71
C ILE A 110 4.34 7.02 9.68
N PHE A 111 3.17 6.58 9.24
CA PHE A 111 2.28 5.78 10.08
C PHE A 111 2.61 4.29 9.98
N ARG A 112 3.06 3.69 11.07
CA ARG A 112 3.29 2.23 11.26
C ARG A 112 4.15 1.55 10.16
N PRO A 113 5.28 2.12 9.72
CA PRO A 113 6.05 1.59 8.59
C PRO A 113 6.59 0.17 8.82
N GLU A 114 6.82 -0.25 10.06
CA GLU A 114 7.25 -1.62 10.39
C GLU A 114 6.18 -2.67 10.03
N LYS A 115 4.91 -2.29 10.06
CA LYS A 115 3.83 -3.19 9.61
C LYS A 115 3.86 -3.37 8.10
N ASN A 116 4.19 -2.31 7.35
CA ASN A 116 4.39 -2.38 5.90
C ASN A 116 5.61 -3.24 5.55
N HIS A 117 6.75 -3.06 6.24
CA HIS A 117 7.91 -3.93 6.07
C HIS A 117 7.56 -5.41 6.30
N LYS A 118 6.88 -5.72 7.41
CA LYS A 118 6.46 -7.11 7.71
C LYS A 118 5.57 -7.68 6.61
N ARG A 119 4.59 -6.90 6.11
CA ARG A 119 3.66 -7.34 5.07
C ARG A 119 4.35 -7.46 3.71
N LEU A 120 5.30 -6.58 3.38
CA LEU A 120 6.15 -6.73 2.19
C LEU A 120 6.85 -8.10 2.19
N ASN A 121 7.45 -8.48 3.31
CA ASN A 121 8.18 -9.75 3.43
C ASN A 121 7.25 -10.97 3.44
N ILE A 122 6.04 -10.88 4.00
CA ILE A 122 5.00 -11.91 3.83
C ILE A 122 4.67 -12.10 2.34
N SER A 123 4.52 -11.00 1.60
CA SER A 123 4.25 -11.05 0.16
C SER A 123 5.45 -11.57 -0.64
N ALA A 124 6.66 -11.14 -0.29
CA ALA A 124 7.90 -11.61 -0.91
C ALA A 124 8.08 -13.13 -0.73
N LYS A 125 7.89 -13.63 0.49
CA LYS A 125 7.95 -15.07 0.79
C LYS A 125 6.96 -15.87 -0.07
N ARG A 126 5.72 -15.39 -0.24
CA ARG A 126 4.72 -16.06 -1.08
C ARG A 126 5.15 -16.12 -2.55
N MET A 127 5.86 -15.11 -3.02
CA MET A 127 6.34 -15.00 -4.41
C MET A 127 7.75 -15.58 -4.60
N LEU A 128 8.31 -16.26 -3.57
CA LEU A 128 9.68 -16.78 -3.57
C LEU A 128 10.72 -15.69 -3.91
N ILE A 129 10.58 -14.52 -3.30
CA ILE A 129 11.51 -13.40 -3.39
C ILE A 129 12.23 -13.27 -2.05
N PRO A 130 13.54 -12.96 -2.00
CA PRO A 130 14.28 -12.74 -0.75
C PRO A 130 13.65 -11.64 0.11
N GLU A 131 13.61 -11.86 1.42
CA GLU A 131 13.14 -10.86 2.36
C GLU A 131 14.05 -9.62 2.36
N VAL A 132 13.45 -8.44 2.39
CA VAL A 132 14.18 -7.17 2.54
C VAL A 132 14.50 -6.98 4.03
N PRO A 133 15.77 -6.81 4.44
CA PRO A 133 16.13 -6.47 5.82
C PRO A 133 15.43 -5.21 6.31
N LYS A 134 15.05 -5.20 7.61
CA LYS A 134 14.34 -4.06 8.19
C LYS A 134 15.12 -2.76 8.07
N GLU A 135 16.42 -2.85 8.23
CA GLU A 135 17.35 -1.73 8.15
C GLU A 135 17.28 -1.09 6.76
N ILE A 136 17.42 -1.89 5.69
CA ILE A 136 17.33 -1.41 4.29
C ILE A 136 15.99 -0.75 4.02
N PHE A 137 14.89 -1.38 4.46
CA PHE A 137 13.54 -0.83 4.26
C PHE A 137 13.34 0.50 5.00
N MET A 138 13.70 0.55 6.29
CA MET A 138 13.46 1.73 7.12
C MET A 138 14.39 2.88 6.77
N GLU A 139 15.67 2.59 6.54
CA GLU A 139 16.66 3.59 6.15
C GLU A 139 16.32 4.19 4.78
N GLY A 140 16.00 3.33 3.80
CA GLY A 140 15.58 3.78 2.48
C GLY A 140 14.39 4.73 2.53
N LEU A 141 13.38 4.43 3.35
CA LEU A 141 12.22 5.31 3.55
C LEU A 141 12.62 6.66 4.16
N ILE A 142 13.36 6.62 5.26
CA ILE A 142 13.68 7.82 6.05
C ILE A 142 14.56 8.75 5.24
N GLU A 143 15.63 8.24 4.63
CA GLU A 143 16.57 9.08 3.89
C GLU A 143 15.96 9.60 2.58
N LEU A 144 15.11 8.82 1.90
CA LEU A 144 14.39 9.31 0.73
C LEU A 144 13.43 10.46 1.09
N ILE A 145 12.69 10.32 2.18
CA ILE A 145 11.79 11.40 2.66
C ILE A 145 12.59 12.64 3.09
N ARG A 146 13.76 12.48 3.69
CA ARG A 146 14.63 13.61 4.04
C ARG A 146 15.12 14.32 2.80
N THR A 147 15.58 13.56 1.80
CA THR A 147 16.08 14.07 0.53
C THR A 147 14.98 14.86 -0.21
N ASP A 148 13.77 14.30 -0.26
CA ASP A 148 12.61 14.87 -0.94
C ASP A 148 11.62 15.55 0.03
N SER A 149 12.08 16.13 1.14
CA SER A 149 11.20 16.67 2.17
C SER A 149 10.26 17.76 1.67
N GLU A 150 10.66 18.55 0.68
CA GLU A 150 9.81 19.58 0.07
C GLU A 150 8.66 19.02 -0.78
N TRP A 151 8.76 17.75 -1.17
CA TRP A 151 7.68 17.03 -1.87
C TRP A 151 6.54 16.59 -0.95
N VAL A 152 6.72 16.65 0.38
CA VAL A 152 5.65 16.34 1.34
C VAL A 152 4.68 17.53 1.41
N PRO A 153 3.42 17.37 0.97
CA PRO A 153 2.45 18.45 0.92
C PRO A 153 2.20 19.09 2.29
N ARG A 154 1.68 20.32 2.26
CA ARG A 154 1.34 21.11 3.46
C ARG A 154 -0.17 21.23 3.66
N GLY A 155 -0.97 20.85 2.67
CA GLY A 155 -2.42 20.94 2.70
C GLY A 155 -3.06 19.91 3.61
N LYS A 156 -4.28 20.22 4.07
CA LYS A 156 -5.10 19.29 4.84
C LYS A 156 -5.54 18.13 3.94
N ASN A 157 -5.49 16.91 4.46
CA ASN A 157 -5.83 15.68 3.74
C ASN A 157 -4.88 15.30 2.57
N GLU A 158 -3.75 15.99 2.51
CA GLU A 158 -2.68 15.70 1.56
C GLU A 158 -1.55 14.92 2.23
N SER A 159 -0.77 14.21 1.43
CA SER A 159 0.34 13.39 1.93
C SER A 159 1.33 13.07 0.82
N LEU A 160 2.55 12.69 1.20
CA LEU A 160 3.46 12.03 0.28
C LEU A 160 3.17 10.52 0.31
N TYR A 161 2.71 9.98 -0.81
CA TYR A 161 2.54 8.55 -0.98
C TYR A 161 3.90 7.90 -1.20
N LEU A 162 4.18 6.85 -0.45
CA LEU A 162 5.41 6.08 -0.51
C LEU A 162 5.10 4.72 -1.13
N ARG A 163 5.80 4.36 -2.21
CA ARG A 163 5.66 3.11 -2.95
C ARG A 163 6.93 2.27 -2.87
N PRO A 164 7.18 1.56 -1.76
CA PRO A 164 8.15 0.47 -1.76
C PRO A 164 7.69 -0.65 -2.70
N PHE A 165 8.59 -1.17 -3.52
CA PHE A 165 8.29 -2.32 -4.38
C PHE A 165 9.56 -3.16 -4.59
N LEU A 166 9.34 -4.43 -4.82
CA LEU A 166 10.38 -5.43 -4.92
C LEU A 166 10.05 -6.35 -6.09
N PHE A 167 10.96 -6.47 -7.04
CA PHE A 167 10.73 -7.21 -8.27
C PHE A 167 11.96 -7.99 -8.72
N SER A 168 11.72 -9.06 -9.47
CA SER A 168 12.77 -9.87 -10.09
C SER A 168 13.45 -9.10 -11.20
N SER A 169 14.79 -8.98 -11.15
CA SER A 169 15.59 -8.14 -12.04
C SER A 169 16.59 -8.92 -12.91
N SER A 170 16.63 -10.25 -12.84
CA SER A 170 17.36 -11.04 -13.83
C SER A 170 16.75 -10.90 -15.23
N GLU A 171 17.59 -11.02 -16.25
CA GLU A 171 17.18 -10.98 -17.66
C GLU A 171 17.23 -12.38 -18.26
N PHE A 172 16.11 -13.06 -18.31
CA PHE A 172 15.91 -14.32 -19.03
C PHE A 172 14.44 -14.65 -19.24
N VAL A 173 14.14 -15.49 -20.23
CA VAL A 173 12.77 -15.89 -20.60
C VAL A 173 12.60 -17.40 -20.27
N ALA A 174 12.62 -17.71 -18.98
CA ALA A 174 12.37 -19.06 -18.48
C ALA A 174 11.45 -19.00 -17.26
N ALA A 175 10.47 -19.90 -17.18
CA ALA A 175 9.51 -19.98 -16.08
C ALA A 175 10.12 -20.63 -14.82
N ARG A 176 11.09 -20.00 -14.22
CA ARG A 176 11.75 -20.37 -12.98
C ARG A 176 11.97 -19.11 -12.13
N PRO A 177 12.18 -19.22 -10.81
CA PRO A 177 12.47 -18.05 -9.98
C PRO A 177 13.71 -17.29 -10.47
N SER A 178 13.70 -15.97 -10.29
CA SER A 178 14.85 -15.11 -10.54
C SER A 178 15.94 -15.36 -9.50
N GLU A 179 17.16 -14.96 -9.83
CA GLU A 179 18.33 -15.02 -8.93
C GLU A 179 18.74 -13.61 -8.45
N GLU A 180 18.29 -12.58 -9.18
CA GLU A 180 18.52 -11.17 -8.85
C GLU A 180 17.21 -10.44 -8.63
N TYR A 181 17.20 -9.51 -7.67
CA TYR A 181 16.02 -8.72 -7.33
C TYR A 181 16.42 -7.27 -7.05
N THR A 182 15.48 -6.38 -7.31
CA THR A 182 15.63 -4.95 -7.00
C THR A 182 14.53 -4.53 -6.04
N PHE A 183 14.92 -3.99 -4.89
CA PHE A 183 14.05 -3.25 -3.99
C PHE A 183 14.20 -1.77 -4.27
N ALA A 184 13.09 -1.09 -4.52
CA ALA A 184 13.08 0.34 -4.77
C ALA A 184 11.92 1.04 -4.04
N ILE A 185 12.09 2.33 -3.78
CA ILE A 185 11.05 3.18 -3.19
C ILE A 185 10.93 4.43 -4.06
N VAL A 186 9.76 4.67 -4.63
CA VAL A 186 9.39 5.94 -5.27
C VAL A 186 8.33 6.65 -4.45
N THR A 187 8.24 7.98 -4.60
CA THR A 187 7.29 8.79 -3.84
C THR A 187 6.49 9.72 -4.77
N SER A 188 5.27 10.05 -4.35
CA SER A 188 4.37 10.92 -5.12
C SER A 188 3.51 11.75 -4.17
N PRO A 189 3.42 13.09 -4.32
CA PRO A 189 2.45 13.88 -3.58
C PRO A 189 1.03 13.49 -4.03
N VAL A 190 0.13 13.31 -3.08
CA VAL A 190 -1.25 12.87 -3.34
C VAL A 190 -2.24 13.65 -2.48
N GLY A 191 -3.40 13.92 -3.06
CA GLY A 191 -4.59 14.39 -2.37
C GLY A 191 -5.53 13.25 -1.98
N GLU A 192 -6.81 13.56 -1.81
CA GLU A 192 -7.84 12.57 -1.53
C GLU A 192 -8.11 11.68 -2.74
N LEU A 193 -8.20 10.37 -2.52
CA LEU A 193 -8.58 9.42 -3.58
C LEU A 193 -10.07 9.52 -3.93
N TYR A 194 -10.93 9.65 -2.90
CA TYR A 194 -12.36 9.81 -3.03
C TYR A 194 -12.84 10.96 -2.14
N SER A 195 -13.34 12.02 -2.76
CA SER A 195 -13.90 13.18 -2.06
C SER A 195 -15.41 13.06 -1.76
N LYS A 196 -16.07 12.02 -2.29
CA LYS A 196 -17.50 11.77 -2.17
C LYS A 196 -17.77 10.28 -2.01
N PRO A 197 -18.94 9.88 -1.46
CA PRO A 197 -19.38 8.50 -1.46
C PRO A 197 -19.37 7.91 -2.88
N VAL A 198 -18.95 6.67 -3.00
CA VAL A 198 -18.79 5.96 -4.28
C VAL A 198 -19.89 4.94 -4.47
N LYS A 199 -20.33 4.76 -5.72
CA LYS A 199 -21.24 3.67 -6.11
C LYS A 199 -20.42 2.41 -6.35
N VAL A 200 -20.81 1.31 -5.74
CA VAL A 200 -20.11 0.03 -5.85
C VAL A 200 -21.03 -1.05 -6.41
N LYS A 201 -20.47 -1.92 -7.24
CA LYS A 201 -21.14 -3.10 -7.79
C LYS A 201 -20.65 -4.34 -7.05
N ILE A 202 -21.54 -5.19 -6.58
CA ILE A 202 -21.18 -6.52 -6.08
C ILE A 202 -20.85 -7.38 -7.29
N GLU A 203 -19.61 -7.84 -7.38
CA GLU A 203 -19.12 -8.64 -8.50
C GLU A 203 -19.50 -10.11 -8.30
N GLN A 204 -20.11 -10.72 -9.30
CA GLN A 204 -20.62 -12.09 -9.27
C GLN A 204 -20.14 -12.96 -10.44
N SER A 205 -19.22 -12.45 -11.26
CA SER A 205 -18.71 -13.16 -12.44
C SER A 205 -17.19 -13.34 -12.40
N PHE A 206 -16.50 -12.35 -11.86
CA PHE A 206 -15.05 -12.36 -11.73
C PHE A 206 -14.66 -12.50 -10.26
N THR A 207 -13.53 -13.16 -10.01
CA THR A 207 -12.95 -13.26 -8.68
C THR A 207 -11.61 -12.55 -8.61
N ARG A 208 -11.32 -11.89 -7.49
CA ARG A 208 -10.02 -11.27 -7.23
C ARG A 208 -8.97 -12.28 -6.79
N ALA A 209 -9.38 -13.29 -6.02
CA ALA A 209 -8.48 -14.24 -5.39
C ALA A 209 -9.18 -15.60 -5.17
N THR A 210 -8.40 -16.67 -5.15
CA THR A 210 -8.85 -18.03 -4.88
C THR A 210 -8.13 -18.63 -3.68
N SER A 211 -8.70 -19.65 -3.05
CA SER A 211 -8.02 -20.39 -1.98
C SER A 211 -6.73 -21.02 -2.50
N GLY A 212 -5.66 -20.96 -1.69
CA GLY A 212 -4.32 -21.38 -2.08
C GLY A 212 -3.61 -20.43 -3.05
N GLY A 213 -4.29 -19.38 -3.50
CA GLY A 213 -3.76 -18.38 -4.41
C GLY A 213 -2.85 -17.35 -3.74
N VAL A 214 -2.77 -16.17 -4.33
CA VAL A 214 -1.89 -15.07 -3.88
C VAL A 214 -2.68 -13.87 -3.31
N GLY A 215 -3.96 -14.05 -2.98
CA GLY A 215 -4.86 -12.96 -2.57
C GLY A 215 -4.41 -12.21 -1.31
N TYR A 216 -3.79 -12.90 -0.35
CA TYR A 216 -3.25 -12.31 0.88
C TYR A 216 -1.89 -11.63 0.69
N ALA A 217 -1.21 -11.89 -0.41
CA ALA A 217 0.04 -11.22 -0.79
C ALA A 217 -0.25 -9.96 -1.61
N LYS A 218 0.54 -8.92 -1.40
CA LYS A 218 0.45 -7.70 -2.19
C LYS A 218 1.27 -7.84 -3.48
N ALA A 219 0.93 -8.87 -4.26
CA ALA A 219 1.55 -9.19 -5.55
C ALA A 219 1.00 -8.31 -6.67
N ALA A 220 1.86 -7.84 -7.57
CA ALA A 220 1.49 -6.93 -8.65
C ALA A 220 0.41 -7.52 -9.58
N GLY A 221 0.49 -8.82 -9.87
CA GLY A 221 -0.47 -9.52 -10.74
C GLY A 221 -1.91 -9.51 -10.25
N ASN A 222 -2.15 -9.46 -8.92
CA ASN A 222 -3.51 -9.37 -8.38
C ASN A 222 -4.24 -8.10 -8.84
N TYR A 223 -3.51 -7.04 -9.12
CA TYR A 223 -4.09 -5.75 -9.52
C TYR A 223 -4.42 -5.72 -11.01
N GLY A 224 -3.54 -6.23 -11.86
CA GLY A 224 -3.79 -6.35 -13.28
C GLY A 224 -5.02 -7.22 -13.58
N GLY A 225 -5.17 -8.35 -12.87
CA GLY A 225 -6.34 -9.23 -13.00
C GLY A 225 -7.69 -8.59 -12.62
N ALA A 226 -7.67 -7.52 -11.80
CA ALA A 226 -8.87 -6.82 -11.37
C ALA A 226 -9.37 -5.74 -12.36
N PHE A 227 -8.57 -5.35 -13.35
CA PHE A 227 -8.90 -4.20 -14.20
C PHE A 227 -10.13 -4.41 -15.07
N LEU A 228 -10.33 -5.60 -15.63
CA LEU A 228 -11.48 -5.87 -16.51
C LEU A 228 -12.80 -5.73 -15.76
N ALA A 229 -12.93 -6.34 -14.60
CA ALA A 229 -14.16 -6.27 -13.79
C ALA A 229 -14.46 -4.82 -13.36
N THR A 230 -13.41 -4.10 -12.88
CA THR A 230 -13.56 -2.69 -12.50
C THR A 230 -13.95 -1.81 -13.70
N HIS A 231 -13.34 -2.01 -14.87
CA HIS A 231 -13.67 -1.29 -16.10
C HIS A 231 -15.13 -1.54 -16.54
N ASN A 232 -15.59 -2.79 -16.47
CA ASN A 232 -16.98 -3.13 -16.80
C ASN A 232 -17.95 -2.46 -15.83
N ALA A 233 -17.68 -2.49 -14.53
CA ALA A 233 -18.48 -1.78 -13.54
C ALA A 233 -18.53 -0.25 -13.80
N MET A 234 -17.41 0.35 -14.19
CA MET A 234 -17.36 1.77 -14.57
C MET A 234 -18.23 2.10 -15.77
N LYS A 235 -18.29 1.24 -16.79
CA LYS A 235 -19.20 1.39 -17.95
C LYS A 235 -20.67 1.35 -17.54
N GLU A 236 -21.01 0.63 -16.47
CA GLU A 236 -22.34 0.56 -15.88
C GLU A 236 -22.65 1.72 -14.91
N GLY A 237 -21.72 2.66 -14.73
CA GLY A 237 -21.90 3.85 -13.88
C GLY A 237 -21.52 3.66 -12.41
N PHE A 238 -20.84 2.56 -12.07
CA PHE A 238 -20.25 2.34 -10.75
C PHE A 238 -18.81 2.90 -10.70
N ASN A 239 -18.34 3.18 -9.49
CA ASN A 239 -16.95 3.66 -9.29
C ASN A 239 -16.00 2.51 -8.99
N GLN A 240 -16.50 1.44 -8.35
CA GLN A 240 -15.67 0.32 -7.90
C GLN A 240 -16.52 -0.95 -7.75
N VAL A 241 -15.85 -2.10 -7.56
CA VAL A 241 -16.51 -3.38 -7.29
C VAL A 241 -16.31 -3.80 -5.83
N ILE A 242 -17.30 -4.52 -5.27
CA ILE A 242 -17.14 -5.33 -4.07
C ILE A 242 -16.90 -6.76 -4.53
N TRP A 243 -15.73 -7.29 -4.18
CA TRP A 243 -15.33 -8.64 -4.52
C TRP A 243 -16.02 -9.66 -3.62
N THR A 244 -16.40 -10.77 -4.22
CA THR A 244 -17.00 -11.91 -3.55
C THR A 244 -16.10 -13.15 -3.65
N ASP A 245 -16.40 -14.17 -2.86
CA ASP A 245 -15.66 -15.42 -2.87
C ASP A 245 -15.72 -16.13 -4.24
N HIS A 246 -14.74 -16.95 -4.52
CA HIS A 246 -14.50 -17.54 -5.84
C HIS A 246 -15.36 -18.79 -6.15
N VAL A 247 -16.17 -19.27 -5.22
CA VAL A 247 -16.94 -20.50 -5.39
C VAL A 247 -18.36 -20.17 -5.85
N ASP A 248 -19.13 -19.56 -4.96
CA ASP A 248 -20.57 -19.31 -5.19
C ASP A 248 -20.90 -17.81 -5.23
N HIS A 249 -19.92 -16.94 -5.08
CA HIS A 249 -20.10 -15.49 -4.96
C HIS A 249 -21.09 -15.08 -3.85
N GLU A 250 -21.17 -15.87 -2.80
CA GLU A 250 -22.08 -15.63 -1.67
C GLU A 250 -21.51 -14.71 -0.60
N PHE A 251 -20.18 -14.67 -0.44
CA PHE A 251 -19.52 -13.98 0.67
C PHE A 251 -18.65 -12.82 0.19
N ILE A 252 -18.81 -11.70 0.85
CA ILE A 252 -18.02 -10.49 0.58
C ILE A 252 -16.60 -10.67 1.08
N GLU A 253 -15.61 -10.21 0.31
CA GLU A 253 -14.18 -10.28 0.64
C GLU A 253 -13.54 -8.90 0.74
N GLU A 254 -13.49 -8.13 -0.33
CA GLU A 254 -12.85 -6.80 -0.39
C GLU A 254 -13.63 -5.84 -1.29
N ALA A 255 -13.31 -4.54 -1.23
CA ALA A 255 -13.88 -3.52 -2.13
C ALA A 255 -12.75 -2.89 -2.96
N GLY A 256 -12.75 -3.13 -4.27
CA GLY A 256 -11.70 -2.65 -5.15
C GLY A 256 -10.32 -3.12 -4.70
N THR A 257 -9.48 -2.18 -4.27
CA THR A 257 -8.13 -2.42 -3.74
C THR A 257 -8.04 -2.21 -2.22
N MET A 258 -9.18 -2.25 -1.52
CA MET A 258 -9.31 -1.95 -0.09
C MET A 258 -10.01 -3.09 0.65
N ASN A 259 -9.71 -3.26 1.93
CA ASN A 259 -10.60 -4.00 2.81
C ASN A 259 -11.92 -3.23 2.97
N ILE A 260 -12.97 -3.90 3.37
CA ILE A 260 -14.30 -3.31 3.58
C ILE A 260 -14.79 -3.59 5.00
N ALA A 261 -15.53 -2.64 5.54
CA ALA A 261 -16.27 -2.82 6.78
C ALA A 261 -17.68 -2.24 6.65
N PHE A 262 -18.56 -2.73 7.53
CA PHE A 262 -19.97 -2.36 7.63
C PHE A 262 -20.30 -1.99 9.06
N VAL A 263 -21.18 -1.01 9.24
CA VAL A 263 -21.80 -0.74 10.52
C VAL A 263 -23.23 -1.32 10.47
N MET A 264 -23.43 -2.41 11.20
CA MET A 264 -24.73 -3.12 11.28
C MET A 264 -25.04 -3.43 12.73
N ASP A 265 -26.30 -3.23 13.14
CA ASP A 265 -26.77 -3.50 14.50
C ASP A 265 -25.87 -2.89 15.60
N ASN A 266 -25.37 -1.68 15.36
CA ASN A 266 -24.40 -0.94 16.20
C ASN A 266 -23.03 -1.63 16.38
N LYS A 267 -22.67 -2.56 15.51
CA LYS A 267 -21.38 -3.25 15.51
C LYS A 267 -20.58 -2.89 14.26
N LEU A 268 -19.28 -2.95 14.39
CA LEU A 268 -18.36 -2.93 13.25
C LEU A 268 -18.16 -4.37 12.74
N VAL A 269 -18.59 -4.65 11.50
CA VAL A 269 -18.50 -5.98 10.91
C VAL A 269 -17.60 -5.93 9.70
N THR A 270 -16.61 -6.83 9.63
CA THR A 270 -15.65 -6.89 8.51
C THR A 270 -15.32 -8.34 8.17
N PRO A 271 -15.04 -8.66 6.88
CA PRO A 271 -14.62 -10.00 6.52
C PRO A 271 -13.41 -10.46 7.32
N ALA A 272 -13.49 -11.70 7.86
CA ALA A 272 -12.36 -12.34 8.53
C ALA A 272 -11.20 -12.55 7.55
N LEU A 273 -9.98 -12.38 8.03
CA LEU A 273 -8.78 -12.62 7.20
C LEU A 273 -8.72 -14.08 6.75
N SER A 274 -8.25 -14.27 5.53
CA SER A 274 -8.03 -15.56 4.91
C SER A 274 -6.87 -15.48 3.91
N ASP A 275 -6.58 -16.55 3.22
CA ASP A 275 -5.61 -16.58 2.12
C ASP A 275 -6.04 -15.78 0.88
N ARG A 276 -7.28 -15.29 0.86
CA ARG A 276 -7.85 -14.48 -0.22
C ARG A 276 -7.93 -12.98 0.10
N ILE A 277 -7.79 -12.59 1.36
CA ILE A 277 -7.98 -11.21 1.84
C ILE A 277 -6.65 -10.65 2.35
N LEU A 278 -6.27 -9.47 1.83
CA LEU A 278 -5.06 -8.80 2.27
C LEU A 278 -5.22 -8.31 3.72
N ALA A 279 -4.23 -8.61 4.58
CA ALA A 279 -4.19 -8.10 5.94
C ALA A 279 -3.88 -6.59 5.94
N GLY A 280 -4.94 -5.76 5.87
CA GLY A 280 -4.82 -4.31 5.80
C GLY A 280 -4.32 -3.68 7.09
N ILE A 281 -3.31 -2.80 7.01
CA ILE A 281 -2.79 -2.08 8.18
C ILE A 281 -3.83 -1.07 8.66
N THR A 282 -4.53 -0.40 7.75
CA THR A 282 -5.66 0.48 8.08
C THR A 282 -6.79 -0.29 8.72
N ARG A 283 -7.13 -1.48 8.20
CA ARG A 283 -8.13 -2.38 8.78
C ARG A 283 -7.78 -2.74 10.24
N GLU A 284 -6.55 -3.19 10.49
CA GLU A 284 -6.08 -3.52 11.85
C GLU A 284 -6.17 -2.29 12.77
N SER A 285 -5.82 -1.12 12.28
CA SER A 285 -5.88 0.13 13.06
C SER A 285 -7.32 0.51 13.42
N ILE A 286 -8.25 0.42 12.47
CA ILE A 286 -9.68 0.72 12.70
C ILE A 286 -10.29 -0.26 13.68
N ILE A 287 -10.01 -1.56 13.56
CA ILE A 287 -10.46 -2.58 14.50
C ILE A 287 -9.94 -2.29 15.92
N THR A 288 -8.66 -1.94 16.02
CA THR A 288 -8.05 -1.60 17.32
C THR A 288 -8.73 -0.38 17.94
N LEU A 289 -8.95 0.69 17.16
CA LEU A 289 -9.66 1.90 17.62
C LEU A 289 -11.11 1.61 18.03
N ALA A 290 -11.83 0.82 17.23
CA ALA A 290 -13.22 0.47 17.53
C ALA A 290 -13.31 -0.28 18.89
N LYS A 291 -12.44 -1.27 19.10
CA LYS A 291 -12.37 -1.99 20.39
C LYS A 291 -11.99 -1.08 21.55
N ASP A 292 -11.05 -0.16 21.37
CA ASP A 292 -10.66 0.82 22.39
C ASP A 292 -11.79 1.79 22.75
N TRP A 293 -12.67 2.07 21.80
CA TRP A 293 -13.86 2.91 22.03
C TRP A 293 -15.08 2.15 22.56
N GLY A 294 -14.95 0.86 22.82
CA GLY A 294 -16.05 0.02 23.29
C GLY A 294 -17.08 -0.33 22.22
N ILE A 295 -16.70 -0.22 20.94
CA ILE A 295 -17.54 -0.65 19.83
C ILE A 295 -17.33 -2.15 19.62
N ASP A 296 -18.40 -2.93 19.61
CA ASP A 296 -18.35 -4.35 19.28
C ASP A 296 -17.84 -4.56 17.85
N VAL A 297 -16.88 -5.48 17.68
CA VAL A 297 -16.28 -5.81 16.41
C VAL A 297 -16.45 -7.28 16.08
N GLU A 298 -17.00 -7.56 14.92
CA GLU A 298 -17.14 -8.91 14.38
C GLU A 298 -16.24 -9.09 13.15
N GLU A 299 -15.29 -9.99 13.25
CA GLU A 299 -14.44 -10.43 12.13
C GLU A 299 -14.95 -11.81 11.69
N ARG A 300 -15.79 -11.85 10.64
CA ARG A 300 -16.47 -13.08 10.17
C ARG A 300 -16.74 -13.08 8.68
N ARG A 301 -17.19 -14.20 8.14
CA ARG A 301 -17.78 -14.24 6.79
C ARG A 301 -19.08 -13.43 6.78
N ILE A 302 -19.29 -12.66 5.71
CA ILE A 302 -20.47 -11.79 5.53
C ILE A 302 -21.15 -12.19 4.21
N LYS A 303 -22.39 -12.62 4.28
CA LYS A 303 -23.14 -12.96 3.07
C LYS A 303 -23.55 -11.71 2.30
N VAL A 304 -23.52 -11.78 0.98
CA VAL A 304 -24.07 -10.74 0.10
C VAL A 304 -25.52 -10.45 0.46
N ASN A 305 -26.34 -11.51 0.65
CA ASN A 305 -27.75 -11.37 0.98
C ASN A 305 -27.98 -10.68 2.35
N GLU A 306 -27.07 -10.88 3.32
CA GLU A 306 -27.13 -10.18 4.61
C GLU A 306 -27.00 -8.64 4.43
N ILE A 307 -26.08 -8.21 3.57
CA ILE A 307 -25.92 -6.79 3.24
C ILE A 307 -27.15 -6.24 2.53
N LEU A 308 -27.69 -6.95 1.54
CA LEU A 308 -28.88 -6.53 0.82
C LEU A 308 -30.11 -6.43 1.76
N GLN A 309 -30.27 -7.39 2.66
CA GLN A 309 -31.32 -7.34 3.68
C GLN A 309 -31.11 -6.18 4.65
N GLY A 310 -29.86 -5.95 5.09
CA GLY A 310 -29.50 -4.84 5.96
C GLY A 310 -29.81 -3.47 5.36
N ILE A 311 -29.63 -3.32 4.04
CA ILE A 311 -30.04 -2.11 3.30
C ILE A 311 -31.57 -1.96 3.32
N ASN A 312 -32.29 -3.03 3.00
CA ASN A 312 -33.77 -2.99 2.85
C ASN A 312 -34.49 -2.74 4.18
N ASN A 313 -33.99 -3.30 5.29
CA ASN A 313 -34.60 -3.15 6.61
C ASN A 313 -33.99 -2.00 7.44
N GLY A 314 -32.99 -1.30 6.91
CA GLY A 314 -32.34 -0.18 7.57
C GLY A 314 -31.35 -0.55 8.69
N ASN A 315 -30.96 -1.81 8.83
CA ASN A 315 -29.97 -2.25 9.82
C ASN A 315 -28.53 -1.90 9.39
N LEU A 316 -28.26 -1.91 8.09
CA LEU A 316 -26.98 -1.41 7.57
C LEU A 316 -26.98 0.11 7.64
N LYS A 317 -26.14 0.68 8.50
CA LYS A 317 -26.01 2.12 8.69
C LYS A 317 -24.93 2.74 7.83
N GLU A 318 -23.82 2.01 7.64
CA GLU A 318 -22.66 2.51 6.91
C GLU A 318 -21.87 1.35 6.27
N ALA A 319 -21.23 1.63 5.14
CA ALA A 319 -20.27 0.77 4.50
C ALA A 319 -19.09 1.62 4.05
N PHE A 320 -17.86 1.19 4.34
CA PHE A 320 -16.67 1.96 3.97
C PHE A 320 -15.45 1.09 3.66
N GLY A 321 -14.63 1.57 2.72
CA GLY A 321 -13.35 0.97 2.38
C GLY A 321 -12.26 1.39 3.36
N MET A 322 -11.33 0.48 3.63
CA MET A 322 -10.18 0.68 4.50
C MET A 322 -8.89 0.44 3.71
N GLY A 323 -8.18 1.52 3.40
CA GLY A 323 -6.93 1.47 2.62
C GLY A 323 -6.06 2.70 2.84
N THR A 324 -4.90 2.71 2.22
CA THR A 324 -3.91 3.81 2.28
C THR A 324 -4.13 4.79 1.15
#